data_c4fcce8a5f2553c5b97c24b69b0ec059
#
_entry.id   c4fcce8a5f2553c5b97c24b69b0ec059
#
_cell.length_a   1.000
_cell.length_b   1.000
_cell.length_c   1.000
_cell.angle_alpha   90.00
_cell.angle_beta   90.00
_cell.angle_gamma   90.00
#
_symmetry.space_group_name_H-M   'P 1'
#
loop_
_entity.id
_entity.type
_entity.pdbx_description
1 polymer ?
#
loop_
_entity_poly.entity_id
_entity_poly.type
_entity_poly.pdbx_seq_one_letter_code
_entity_poly.pdbx_strand_id
1 'polypeptide(L)'
;MVTASNTDGYGNLPIVLSVFQSSSWWIDSGANVHVCADISLFTSYQVARDSSVLMGNGSHASVRGIGTVDLKFTLGKIVQLRNVQHVPTMNKNLVSGSLLCRDGFKVVLESNKVIVSRFGQFIGKGYECGGLFRFSL
;
A
#
# COMPACT_ATOMS: atom_id res chain seq x y z
N MET A 1 14.28 -2.98 5.50
CA MET A 1 13.70 -3.42 4.64
C MET A 1 14.29 -4.41 3.91
N VAL A 2 13.97 -5.17 3.50
CA VAL A 2 14.43 -6.20 3.11
C VAL A 2 14.51 -6.43 1.94
N THR A 3 14.72 -6.52 1.33
CA THR A 3 14.77 -6.81 0.46
C THR A 3 15.24 -7.70 -0.06
N ALA A 4 15.20 -8.05 -0.23
CA ALA A 4 15.45 -9.02 -0.66
C ALA A 4 16.29 -9.18 -1.44
N SER A 5 16.66 -8.94 -1.52
CA SER A 5 17.30 -9.24 -2.10
C SER A 5 18.05 -9.82 -2.26
N ASN A 6 18.26 -9.92 -2.07
CA ASN A 6 18.90 -10.47 -2.24
C ASN A 6 19.19 -11.42 -2.41
N THR A 7 19.16 -11.77 -2.30
CA THR A 7 19.33 -12.71 -2.22
C THR A 7 19.70 -13.43 -2.96
N ASP A 8 20.16 -13.48 -3.34
CA ASP A 8 20.62 -13.92 -4.08
C ASP A 8 21.07 -15.04 -4.24
N GLY A 9 21.47 -15.51 -4.05
CA GLY A 9 22.06 -16.74 -4.25
C GLY A 9 21.15 -17.87 -4.25
N TYR A 10 19.97 -17.70 -4.00
CA TYR A 10 19.12 -18.79 -3.87
C TYR A 10 18.05 -18.70 -4.82
N GLY A 11 18.04 -19.34 -5.83
CA GLY A 11 17.15 -19.19 -6.88
C GLY A 11 15.68 -19.09 -6.53
N ASN A 12 15.22 -19.88 -5.61
CA ASN A 12 13.79 -19.97 -5.42
C ASN A 12 13.26 -19.06 -4.38
N LEU A 13 13.98 -18.89 -3.36
CA LEU A 13 13.51 -18.19 -2.20
C LEU A 13 13.05 -16.78 -2.47
N PRO A 14 13.76 -15.96 -3.24
CA PRO A 14 13.34 -14.60 -3.49
C PRO A 14 11.96 -14.49 -4.13
N ILE A 15 11.64 -15.44 -4.97
CA ILE A 15 10.33 -15.43 -5.64
C ILE A 15 9.22 -15.64 -4.62
N VAL A 16 9.39 -16.58 -3.73
CA VAL A 16 8.41 -16.88 -2.71
C VAL A 16 8.19 -15.68 -1.81
N LEU A 17 9.27 -15.02 -1.40
CA LEU A 17 9.16 -13.85 -0.54
C LEU A 17 8.43 -12.72 -1.22
N SER A 18 8.68 -12.50 -2.50
CA SER A 18 7.99 -11.45 -3.24
C SER A 18 6.49 -11.66 -3.23
N VAL A 19 6.05 -12.88 -3.45
CA VAL A 19 4.63 -13.17 -3.49
C VAL A 19 3.96 -12.85 -2.15
N PHE A 20 4.60 -13.20 -1.05
CA PHE A 20 4.01 -12.92 0.25
C PHE A 20 4.00 -11.45 0.62
N GLN A 21 4.98 -10.70 0.16
CA GLN A 21 5.09 -9.31 0.54
C GLN A 21 4.16 -8.41 -0.24
N SER A 22 3.82 -8.78 -1.47
CA SER A 22 3.19 -7.86 -2.41
C SER A 22 1.69 -7.67 -2.20
N SER A 23 1.03 -8.51 -1.40
CA SER A 23 -0.42 -8.47 -1.29
C SER A 23 -0.95 -7.70 -0.08
N SER A 24 -0.10 -7.38 0.89
CA SER A 24 -0.55 -6.71 2.11
C SER A 24 -0.51 -5.20 1.92
N TRP A 25 -1.52 -4.53 2.49
CA TRP A 25 -1.63 -3.08 2.45
C TRP A 25 -1.68 -2.52 3.86
N TRP A 26 -0.90 -1.49 4.09
CA TRP A 26 -0.73 -0.88 5.40
C TRP A 26 -1.11 0.58 5.31
N ILE A 27 -1.82 1.08 6.34
CA ILE A 27 -2.15 2.50 6.36
C ILE A 27 -0.99 3.27 6.98
N ASP A 28 -0.66 4.40 6.36
CA ASP A 28 0.43 5.28 6.81
C ASP A 28 -0.10 6.70 6.86
N SER A 29 -0.26 7.22 8.07
CA SER A 29 -0.78 8.59 8.25
C SER A 29 0.25 9.65 7.83
N GLY A 30 1.53 9.29 7.79
CA GLY A 30 2.58 10.20 7.37
C GLY A 30 2.83 10.24 5.88
N ALA A 31 2.21 9.33 5.11
CA ALA A 31 2.40 9.30 3.67
C ALA A 31 1.45 10.27 2.99
N ASN A 32 1.93 10.98 1.98
CA ASN A 32 1.08 11.86 1.18
C ASN A 32 0.79 11.28 -0.21
N VAL A 33 1.22 10.06 -0.48
CA VAL A 33 0.91 9.32 -1.70
C VAL A 33 0.65 7.87 -1.34
N HIS A 34 -0.15 7.19 -2.17
CA HIS A 34 -0.27 5.74 -2.09
C HIS A 34 0.89 5.10 -2.83
N VAL A 35 1.41 4.01 -2.31
CA VAL A 35 2.58 3.33 -2.90
C VAL A 35 2.28 1.84 -3.00
N CYS A 36 2.59 1.26 -4.16
CA CYS A 36 2.43 -0.16 -4.39
C CYS A 36 3.71 -0.73 -5.01
N ALA A 37 4.16 -1.85 -4.49
CA ALA A 37 5.39 -2.49 -4.97
C ALA A 37 5.14 -3.47 -6.11
N ASP A 38 3.91 -3.93 -6.30
CA ASP A 38 3.58 -5.00 -7.23
C ASP A 38 2.72 -4.48 -8.37
N ILE A 39 3.31 -4.47 -9.56
CA ILE A 39 2.61 -3.97 -10.75
C ILE A 39 1.35 -4.77 -11.06
N SER A 40 1.30 -6.05 -10.68
CA SER A 40 0.15 -6.90 -10.98
C SER A 40 -1.12 -6.49 -10.25
N LEU A 41 -1.01 -5.66 -9.22
CA LEU A 41 -2.17 -5.20 -8.47
C LEU A 41 -2.89 -4.01 -9.13
N PHE A 42 -2.28 -3.40 -10.13
CA PHE A 42 -2.85 -2.24 -10.79
C PHE A 42 -3.93 -2.65 -11.79
N THR A 43 -5.05 -1.93 -11.74
CA THR A 43 -6.12 -2.09 -12.74
C THR A 43 -5.95 -1.15 -13.91
N SER A 44 -5.24 -0.04 -13.70
CA SER A 44 -4.78 0.84 -14.76
C SER A 44 -3.36 1.27 -14.43
N TYR A 45 -2.55 1.56 -15.45
CA TYR A 45 -1.14 1.81 -15.21
C TYR A 45 -0.56 2.64 -16.36
N GLN A 46 0.19 3.64 -16.00
CA GLN A 46 0.92 4.46 -16.96
C GLN A 46 2.36 4.57 -16.52
N VAL A 47 3.27 4.29 -17.43
CA VAL A 47 4.70 4.35 -17.13
C VAL A 47 5.07 5.79 -16.80
N ALA A 48 5.88 5.95 -15.75
CA ALA A 48 6.43 7.24 -15.35
C ALA A 48 7.94 7.23 -15.56
N ARG A 49 8.50 8.39 -15.88
CA ARG A 49 9.94 8.54 -16.08
C ARG A 49 10.45 9.64 -15.18
N ASP A 50 11.66 9.46 -14.68
CA ASP A 50 12.36 10.48 -13.88
C ASP A 50 11.54 10.95 -12.69
N SER A 51 10.84 10.02 -12.08
CA SER A 51 9.97 10.29 -10.94
C SER A 51 10.45 9.52 -9.73
N SER A 52 10.33 10.13 -8.55
CA SER A 52 10.73 9.48 -7.31
C SER A 52 9.84 9.92 -6.17
N VAL A 53 9.83 9.14 -5.09
CA VAL A 53 9.16 9.50 -3.84
C VAL A 53 10.19 9.61 -2.75
N LEU A 54 9.98 10.54 -1.83
CA LEU A 54 10.84 10.72 -0.68
C LEU A 54 10.40 9.76 0.42
N MET A 55 11.34 8.97 0.89
CA MET A 55 11.07 7.99 1.94
C MET A 55 11.28 8.61 3.32
N GLY A 56 10.74 7.96 4.35
CA GLY A 56 10.85 8.43 5.71
C GLY A 56 12.27 8.57 6.23
N ASN A 57 13.21 7.81 5.64
CA ASN A 57 14.62 7.89 6.03
C ASN A 57 15.40 8.96 5.26
N GLY A 58 14.73 9.77 4.45
CA GLY A 58 15.35 10.84 3.69
C GLY A 58 15.87 10.43 2.32
N SER A 59 15.85 9.15 1.99
CA SER A 59 16.26 8.70 0.66
C SER A 59 15.11 8.78 -0.32
N HIS A 60 15.43 8.71 -1.62
CA HIS A 60 14.43 8.70 -2.68
C HIS A 60 14.33 7.30 -3.28
N ALA A 61 13.13 6.90 -3.67
CA ALA A 61 12.90 5.65 -4.37
C ALA A 61 12.26 5.95 -5.72
N SER A 62 12.69 5.22 -6.75
CA SER A 62 12.19 5.43 -8.11
C SER A 62 10.75 5.00 -8.25
N VAL A 63 9.97 5.84 -8.91
CA VAL A 63 8.59 5.54 -9.30
C VAL A 63 8.64 5.08 -10.76
N ARG A 64 8.16 3.85 -11.01
CA ARG A 64 8.17 3.27 -12.34
C ARG A 64 6.89 3.54 -13.10
N GLY A 65 5.81 3.81 -12.40
CA GLY A 65 4.53 4.09 -13.01
C GLY A 65 3.54 4.61 -11.99
N ILE A 66 2.37 5.02 -12.50
CA ILE A 66 1.30 5.55 -11.68
C ILE A 66 -0.01 4.97 -12.19
N GLY A 67 -0.89 4.58 -11.29
CA GLY A 67 -2.15 4.01 -11.73
C GLY A 67 -3.14 3.81 -10.60
N THR A 68 -4.09 2.93 -10.85
CA THR A 68 -5.22 2.66 -9.97
C THR A 68 -5.11 1.27 -9.40
N VAL A 69 -5.44 1.12 -8.13
CA VAL A 69 -5.50 -0.17 -7.45
C VAL A 69 -6.82 -0.26 -6.71
N ASP A 70 -7.48 -1.40 -6.80
CA ASP A 70 -8.71 -1.67 -6.05
C ASP A 70 -8.36 -2.46 -4.80
N LEU A 71 -8.75 -1.90 -3.65
CA LEU A 71 -8.67 -2.61 -2.38
C LEU A 71 -10.00 -3.31 -2.13
N LYS A 72 -9.97 -4.63 -2.05
CA LYS A 72 -11.18 -5.43 -1.82
C LYS A 72 -11.19 -5.88 -0.37
N PHE A 73 -11.95 -5.18 0.45
CA PHE A 73 -12.06 -5.52 1.86
C PHE A 73 -12.82 -6.82 2.05
N THR A 74 -12.52 -7.52 3.14
CA THR A 74 -13.06 -8.84 3.42
C THR A 74 -14.58 -8.91 3.34
N LEU A 75 -15.28 -7.85 3.69
CA LEU A 75 -16.75 -7.84 3.66
C LEU A 75 -17.33 -7.41 2.32
N GLY A 76 -16.52 -7.42 1.26
CA GLY A 76 -17.01 -7.19 -0.08
C GLY A 76 -17.04 -5.76 -0.57
N LYS A 77 -16.69 -4.81 0.25
CA LYS A 77 -16.58 -3.42 -0.17
C LYS A 77 -15.25 -3.20 -0.89
N ILE A 78 -15.30 -2.37 -1.94
CA ILE A 78 -14.12 -2.07 -2.74
C ILE A 78 -13.82 -0.59 -2.62
N VAL A 79 -12.55 -0.26 -2.36
CA VAL A 79 -12.05 1.11 -2.38
C VAL A 79 -11.07 1.24 -3.51
N GLN A 80 -11.34 2.14 -4.44
CA GLN A 80 -10.42 2.40 -5.52
C GLN A 80 -9.42 3.47 -5.11
N LEU A 81 -8.15 3.11 -5.13
CA LEU A 81 -7.06 4.06 -4.89
C LEU A 81 -6.57 4.58 -6.21
N ARG A 82 -6.54 5.91 -6.36
CA ARG A 82 -6.07 6.58 -7.57
C ARG A 82 -4.70 7.16 -7.36
N ASN A 83 -3.99 7.36 -8.46
CA ASN A 83 -2.65 7.94 -8.45
C ASN A 83 -1.70 7.18 -7.54
N VAL A 84 -1.82 5.86 -7.53
CA VAL A 84 -0.92 5.01 -6.76
C VAL A 84 0.42 4.98 -7.47
N GLN A 85 1.48 5.22 -6.70
CA GLN A 85 2.84 5.24 -7.23
C GLN A 85 3.41 3.83 -7.20
N HIS A 86 3.86 3.32 -8.33
CA HIS A 86 4.51 2.01 -8.38
C HIS A 86 5.99 2.16 -8.02
N VAL A 87 6.37 1.61 -6.88
CA VAL A 87 7.75 1.69 -6.37
C VAL A 87 8.20 0.27 -6.06
N PRO A 88 8.82 -0.42 -7.02
CA PRO A 88 9.12 -1.85 -6.86
C PRO A 88 10.14 -2.17 -5.78
N THR A 89 10.91 -1.19 -5.32
CA THR A 89 11.89 -1.43 -4.26
C THR A 89 11.26 -1.42 -2.85
N MET A 90 10.00 -1.08 -2.73
CA MET A 90 9.31 -1.11 -1.43
C MET A 90 9.03 -2.54 -1.01
N ASN A 91 9.04 -2.78 0.30
CA ASN A 91 8.65 -4.09 0.83
C ASN A 91 7.23 -4.10 1.38
N LYS A 92 6.52 -2.99 1.29
CA LYS A 92 5.14 -2.86 1.74
C LYS A 92 4.36 -2.00 0.76
N ASN A 93 3.08 -2.31 0.61
CA ASN A 93 2.16 -1.41 -0.07
C ASN A 93 1.55 -0.49 0.96
N LEU A 94 1.51 0.80 0.68
CA LEU A 94 1.08 1.81 1.65
C LEU A 94 -0.12 2.57 1.14
N VAL A 95 -1.10 2.72 2.02
CA VAL A 95 -2.26 3.59 1.78
C VAL A 95 -2.04 4.88 2.55
N SER A 96 -2.09 5.99 1.87
CA SER A 96 -2.03 7.29 2.52
C SER A 96 -3.33 7.57 3.28
N GLY A 97 -3.25 7.68 4.59
CA GLY A 97 -4.41 8.01 5.40
C GLY A 97 -4.95 9.39 5.06
N SER A 98 -4.07 10.34 4.77
CA SER A 98 -4.51 11.70 4.44
C SER A 98 -5.26 11.75 3.11
N LEU A 99 -4.85 10.96 2.12
CA LEU A 99 -5.56 10.89 0.84
C LEU A 99 -6.92 10.23 1.01
N LEU A 100 -7.03 9.19 1.84
CA LEU A 100 -8.34 8.60 2.14
C LEU A 100 -9.28 9.64 2.73
N CYS A 101 -8.80 10.39 3.71
CA CYS A 101 -9.63 11.42 4.33
C CYS A 101 -10.02 12.50 3.33
N ARG A 102 -9.11 12.89 2.44
CA ARG A 102 -9.42 13.86 1.39
C ARG A 102 -10.50 13.33 0.45
N ASP A 103 -10.52 12.03 0.21
CA ASP A 103 -11.52 11.42 -0.66
C ASP A 103 -12.84 11.14 0.06
N GLY A 104 -12.99 11.62 1.29
CA GLY A 104 -14.25 11.52 2.02
C GLY A 104 -14.38 10.31 2.92
N PHE A 105 -13.33 9.51 3.05
CA PHE A 105 -13.36 8.38 3.98
C PHE A 105 -13.07 8.84 5.39
N LYS A 106 -13.73 8.22 6.34
CA LYS A 106 -13.45 8.42 7.76
C LYS A 106 -12.57 7.26 8.21
N VAL A 107 -11.45 7.57 8.82
CA VAL A 107 -10.49 6.59 9.29
C VAL A 107 -10.35 6.76 10.79
N VAL A 108 -10.71 5.73 11.55
CA VAL A 108 -10.68 5.78 13.01
C VAL A 108 -9.75 4.69 13.52
N LEU A 109 -8.83 5.07 14.37
CA LEU A 109 -7.99 4.13 15.10
C LEU A 109 -8.60 3.94 16.48
N GLU A 110 -8.95 2.72 16.82
CA GLU A 110 -9.48 2.44 18.16
C GLU A 110 -8.95 1.10 18.66
N SER A 111 -8.32 1.13 19.81
CA SER A 111 -7.62 -0.02 20.35
C SER A 111 -6.61 -0.54 19.33
N ASN A 112 -6.74 -1.77 18.92
CA ASN A 112 -5.83 -2.39 17.97
C ASN A 112 -6.42 -2.49 16.57
N LYS A 113 -7.42 -1.65 16.25
CA LYS A 113 -8.11 -1.71 14.97
C LYS A 113 -8.08 -0.38 14.26
N VAL A 114 -8.15 -0.42 12.94
CA VAL A 114 -8.47 0.72 12.11
C VAL A 114 -9.81 0.43 11.43
N ILE A 115 -10.71 1.40 11.50
CA ILE A 115 -12.04 1.28 10.92
C ILE A 115 -12.17 2.34 9.83
N VAL A 116 -12.56 1.90 8.64
CA VAL A 116 -12.79 2.80 7.51
C VAL A 116 -14.27 2.83 7.20
N SER A 117 -14.82 4.03 7.12
CA SER A 117 -16.21 4.23 6.74
C SER A 117 -16.34 5.39 5.78
N ARG A 118 -17.50 5.51 5.13
CA ARG A 118 -17.77 6.60 4.22
C ARG A 118 -19.27 6.84 4.19
N PHE A 119 -19.66 8.10 4.34
CA PHE A 119 -21.08 8.49 4.39
C PHE A 119 -21.85 7.68 5.42
N GLY A 120 -21.25 7.44 6.57
CA GLY A 120 -21.88 6.67 7.65
C GLY A 120 -21.92 5.16 7.44
N GLN A 121 -21.37 4.66 6.34
CA GLN A 121 -21.38 3.23 6.06
C GLN A 121 -20.01 2.62 6.31
N PHE A 122 -20.01 1.46 6.96
CA PHE A 122 -18.79 0.70 7.17
C PHE A 122 -18.25 0.21 5.83
N ILE A 123 -16.96 0.44 5.60
CA ILE A 123 -16.28 0.01 4.38
C ILE A 123 -15.37 -1.19 4.66
N GLY A 124 -14.55 -1.08 5.70
CA GLY A 124 -13.62 -2.15 6.01
C GLY A 124 -12.81 -1.83 7.26
N LYS A 125 -11.98 -2.78 7.64
CA LYS A 125 -11.16 -2.65 8.84
C LYS A 125 -9.80 -3.26 8.64
N GLY A 126 -8.94 -3.01 9.61
CA GLY A 126 -7.64 -3.62 9.69
C GLY A 126 -7.21 -3.73 11.14
N TYR A 127 -6.04 -4.30 11.34
CA TYR A 127 -5.55 -4.58 12.68
C TYR A 127 -4.11 -4.13 12.82
N GLU A 128 -3.78 -3.70 14.01
CA GLU A 128 -2.42 -3.32 14.35
C GLU A 128 -1.51 -4.54 14.30
N CYS A 129 -0.34 -4.36 13.72
CA CYS A 129 0.65 -5.42 13.59
C CYS A 129 2.02 -4.75 13.51
N GLY A 130 2.83 -4.91 14.56
CA GLY A 130 4.17 -4.35 14.57
C GLY A 130 4.23 -2.82 14.51
N GLY A 131 3.25 -2.14 15.08
CA GLY A 131 3.23 -0.69 15.12
C GLY A 131 2.55 -0.01 13.94
N LEU A 132 2.09 -0.78 12.95
CA LEU A 132 1.34 -0.29 11.81
C LEU A 132 -0.01 -0.98 11.76
N PHE A 133 -0.93 -0.44 10.96
CA PHE A 133 -2.24 -1.06 10.78
C PHE A 133 -2.33 -1.65 9.38
N ARG A 134 -2.65 -2.93 9.32
CA ARG A 134 -2.80 -3.69 8.09
C ARG A 134 -4.28 -3.90 7.79
N PHE A 135 -4.69 -3.56 6.57
CA PHE A 135 -6.07 -3.77 6.16
C PHE A 135 -6.39 -5.26 5.98
N SER A 136 -7.62 -5.63 6.34
CA SER A 136 -8.16 -6.98 6.13
C SER A 136 -8.81 -7.03 4.74
N LEU A 137 -8.08 -7.60 3.81
CA LEU A 137 -8.49 -7.65 2.41
C LEU A 137 -8.78 -9.08 1.94
#